data_ba7805390c16bde3d70ca9d294d50f27
#
_entry.id   ba7805390c16bde3d70ca9d294d50f27
#
_cell.length_a   1.000
_cell.length_b   1.000
_cell.length_c   1.000
_cell.angle_alpha   90.00
_cell.angle_beta   90.00
_cell.angle_gamma   90.00
#
_symmetry.space_group_name_H-M   'P 1'
#
loop_
_entity.id
_entity.type
_entity.pdbx_description
1 polymer ?
#
loop_
_entity_poly.entity_id
_entity_poly.type
_entity_poly.pdbx_seq_one_letter_code
_entity_poly.pdbx_strand_id
1 'polypeptide(L)'
;SSTMTREKMEELSSELLDRMMEPVKKAMSEAGMIPADVKAVELVGNASRMPFISSQLEAFFGMPCSRTLNASECVARGCALQGAMLSPQFRVRDFEVVDSFPFPVSFSWQADGGEVKDMELFERNNAVPSSKMMTFFRNETFTLQAKYTTPTLLPPNAMTQIGSFDVGPIPSTNSDDGKTKLKVKVRLNLNGLVSVESAQAVEEIEEEVAPAPAPADA
;
A
#
# COMPACT_ATOMS: atom_id res chain seq x y z
N SER A 1 -15.65 -48.90 10.49
CA SER A 1 -15.35 -47.56 11.08
C SER A 1 -13.94 -47.60 11.59
N SER A 2 -13.14 -46.63 11.28
CA SER A 2 -11.79 -46.43 11.82
C SER A 2 -11.82 -45.22 12.76
N THR A 3 -11.04 -45.30 13.85
CA THR A 3 -10.91 -44.22 14.80
C THR A 3 -9.52 -43.59 14.64
N MET A 4 -9.46 -42.26 14.61
CA MET A 4 -8.22 -41.48 14.54
C MET A 4 -8.09 -40.67 15.83
N THR A 5 -6.95 -40.76 16.50
CA THR A 5 -6.66 -39.87 17.64
C THR A 5 -6.13 -38.53 17.17
N ARG A 6 -6.16 -37.53 18.06
CA ARG A 6 -5.62 -36.17 17.74
C ARG A 6 -4.13 -36.26 17.43
N GLU A 7 -3.39 -36.98 18.24
CA GLU A 7 -1.94 -37.14 18.10
C GLU A 7 -1.59 -37.74 16.74
N LYS A 8 -2.38 -38.75 16.32
CA LYS A 8 -2.16 -39.35 14.99
C LYS A 8 -2.48 -38.40 13.83
N MET A 9 -3.50 -37.56 13.99
CA MET A 9 -3.82 -36.52 13.00
C MET A 9 -2.70 -35.47 12.92
N GLU A 10 -2.19 -34.99 14.07
CA GLU A 10 -1.09 -34.04 14.16
C GLU A 10 0.19 -34.60 13.54
N GLU A 11 0.53 -35.88 13.84
CA GLU A 11 1.67 -36.57 13.23
C GLU A 11 1.55 -36.60 11.69
N LEU A 12 0.39 -37.01 11.18
CA LEU A 12 0.15 -37.09 9.72
C LEU A 12 0.12 -35.72 9.02
N SER A 13 -0.14 -34.66 9.77
CA SER A 13 -0.22 -33.28 9.29
C SER A 13 1.02 -32.45 9.62
N SER A 14 2.07 -33.04 10.19
CA SER A 14 3.23 -32.32 10.73
C SER A 14 3.84 -31.34 9.76
N GLU A 15 4.02 -31.71 8.50
CA GLU A 15 4.59 -30.82 7.45
C GLU A 15 3.74 -29.55 7.25
N LEU A 16 2.41 -29.66 7.28
CA LEU A 16 1.50 -28.50 7.15
C LEU A 16 1.51 -27.65 8.42
N LEU A 17 1.58 -28.28 9.58
CA LEU A 17 1.60 -27.60 10.87
C LEU A 17 2.92 -26.82 11.08
N ASP A 18 4.05 -27.38 10.64
CA ASP A 18 5.35 -26.71 10.71
C ASP A 18 5.37 -25.44 9.83
N ARG A 19 4.76 -25.51 8.64
CA ARG A 19 4.66 -24.36 7.73
C ARG A 19 3.76 -23.24 8.22
N MET A 20 2.84 -23.53 9.15
CA MET A 20 1.91 -22.54 9.69
C MET A 20 2.61 -21.35 10.35
N MET A 21 3.76 -21.58 10.99
CA MET A 21 4.51 -20.54 11.70
C MET A 21 5.36 -19.65 10.79
N GLU A 22 5.59 -20.02 9.53
CA GLU A 22 6.39 -19.24 8.61
C GLU A 22 5.79 -17.84 8.32
N PRO A 23 4.47 -17.70 8.00
CA PRO A 23 3.86 -16.39 7.81
C PRO A 23 3.90 -15.51 9.06
N VAL A 24 3.76 -16.11 10.26
CA VAL A 24 3.83 -15.38 11.53
C VAL A 24 5.22 -14.80 11.75
N LYS A 25 6.26 -15.62 11.62
CA LYS A 25 7.66 -15.20 11.75
C LYS A 25 8.01 -14.14 10.72
N LYS A 26 7.56 -14.32 9.48
CA LYS A 26 7.78 -13.37 8.39
C LYS A 26 7.13 -12.02 8.70
N ALA A 27 5.86 -12.00 9.12
CA ALA A 27 5.15 -10.77 9.47
C ALA A 27 5.86 -10.01 10.60
N MET A 28 6.30 -10.71 11.66
CA MET A 28 7.05 -10.11 12.76
C MET A 28 8.38 -9.51 12.30
N SER A 29 9.13 -10.26 11.47
CA SER A 29 10.40 -9.81 10.91
C SER A 29 10.24 -8.58 10.00
N GLU A 30 9.24 -8.57 9.13
CA GLU A 30 8.98 -7.43 8.23
C GLU A 30 8.48 -6.18 8.98
N ALA A 31 7.77 -6.38 10.09
CA ALA A 31 7.36 -5.29 10.97
C ALA A 31 8.50 -4.78 11.88
N GLY A 32 9.64 -5.47 11.95
CA GLY A 32 10.73 -5.15 12.87
C GLY A 32 10.34 -5.31 14.35
N MET A 33 9.35 -6.18 14.66
CA MET A 33 8.80 -6.39 15.98
C MET A 33 9.28 -7.72 16.57
N ILE A 34 9.38 -7.76 17.90
CA ILE A 34 9.58 -9.01 18.66
C ILE A 34 8.27 -9.44 19.31
N PRO A 35 8.10 -10.73 19.68
CA PRO A 35 6.87 -11.22 20.30
C PRO A 35 6.43 -10.43 21.55
N ALA A 36 7.37 -9.89 22.31
CA ALA A 36 7.09 -9.08 23.51
C ALA A 36 6.43 -7.72 23.20
N ASP A 37 6.53 -7.21 21.97
CA ASP A 37 5.89 -5.96 21.55
C ASP A 37 4.39 -6.14 21.22
N VAL A 38 3.95 -7.39 21.09
CA VAL A 38 2.56 -7.73 20.74
C VAL A 38 1.69 -7.72 21.99
N LYS A 39 0.64 -6.90 21.99
CA LYS A 39 -0.27 -6.78 23.14
C LYS A 39 -1.31 -7.88 23.22
N ALA A 40 -1.76 -8.38 22.09
CA ALA A 40 -2.79 -9.43 22.02
C ALA A 40 -2.69 -10.19 20.69
N VAL A 41 -3.03 -11.47 20.74
CA VAL A 41 -3.15 -12.35 19.58
C VAL A 41 -4.60 -12.79 19.48
N GLU A 42 -5.30 -12.35 18.46
CA GLU A 42 -6.71 -12.69 18.25
C GLU A 42 -6.85 -13.80 17.20
N LEU A 43 -7.55 -14.87 17.54
CA LEU A 43 -7.73 -16.02 16.66
C LEU A 43 -9.07 -15.94 15.91
N VAL A 44 -8.99 -15.94 14.58
CA VAL A 44 -10.16 -15.94 13.69
C VAL A 44 -10.08 -17.09 12.69
N GLY A 45 -11.23 -17.44 12.11
CA GLY A 45 -11.35 -18.57 11.20
C GLY A 45 -11.52 -19.92 11.91
N ASN A 46 -12.23 -20.85 11.29
CA ASN A 46 -12.58 -22.14 11.92
C ASN A 46 -11.38 -23.04 12.21
N ALA A 47 -10.35 -23.00 11.36
CA ALA A 47 -9.13 -23.79 11.57
C ALA A 47 -8.39 -23.39 12.86
N SER A 48 -8.52 -22.14 13.32
CA SER A 48 -7.91 -21.67 14.56
C SER A 48 -8.46 -22.36 15.83
N ARG A 49 -9.52 -23.15 15.68
CA ARG A 49 -10.08 -23.97 16.78
C ARG A 49 -9.25 -25.21 17.09
N MET A 50 -8.30 -25.57 16.23
CA MET A 50 -7.39 -26.67 16.48
C MET A 50 -6.47 -26.35 17.67
N PRO A 51 -6.43 -27.20 18.72
CA PRO A 51 -5.61 -26.93 19.91
C PRO A 51 -4.13 -26.75 19.59
N PHE A 52 -3.61 -27.49 18.63
CA PHE A 52 -2.22 -27.35 18.16
C PHE A 52 -1.89 -25.91 17.74
N ILE A 53 -2.78 -25.25 16.94
CA ILE A 53 -2.58 -23.88 16.46
C ILE A 53 -2.48 -22.90 17.63
N SER A 54 -3.41 -22.98 18.59
CA SER A 54 -3.37 -22.13 19.79
C SER A 54 -2.07 -22.35 20.58
N SER A 55 -1.69 -23.60 20.84
CA SER A 55 -0.50 -23.92 21.62
C SER A 55 0.79 -23.42 20.97
N GLN A 56 0.92 -23.53 19.65
CA GLN A 56 2.09 -23.03 18.93
C GLN A 56 2.19 -21.50 18.97
N LEU A 57 1.06 -20.81 18.79
CA LEU A 57 1.02 -19.35 18.85
C LEU A 57 1.26 -18.84 20.27
N GLU A 58 0.66 -19.48 21.29
CA GLU A 58 0.87 -19.14 22.69
C GLU A 58 2.32 -19.36 23.12
N ALA A 59 2.96 -20.43 22.63
CA ALA A 59 4.38 -20.69 22.87
C ALA A 59 5.28 -19.64 22.20
N PHE A 60 4.92 -19.22 20.97
CA PHE A 60 5.71 -18.23 20.22
C PHE A 60 5.60 -16.83 20.82
N PHE A 61 4.39 -16.38 21.16
CA PHE A 61 4.15 -15.04 21.70
C PHE A 61 4.33 -14.93 23.21
N GLY A 62 4.41 -16.06 23.93
CA GLY A 62 4.53 -16.08 25.39
C GLY A 62 3.26 -15.59 26.12
N MET A 63 2.11 -15.59 25.46
CA MET A 63 0.83 -15.13 25.99
C MET A 63 -0.34 -15.96 25.48
N PRO A 64 -1.48 -16.03 26.21
CA PRO A 64 -2.67 -16.73 25.76
C PRO A 64 -3.29 -16.03 24.54
N CYS A 65 -3.81 -16.82 23.61
CA CYS A 65 -4.55 -16.31 22.46
C CYS A 65 -5.97 -15.91 22.86
N SER A 66 -6.43 -14.77 22.36
CA SER A 66 -7.79 -14.25 22.53
C SER A 66 -8.75 -14.78 21.47
N ARG A 67 -10.04 -14.89 21.84
CA ARG A 67 -11.15 -15.29 20.95
C ARG A 67 -12.36 -14.42 21.20
N THR A 68 -12.17 -13.10 21.17
CA THR A 68 -13.23 -12.12 21.43
C THR A 68 -14.10 -11.90 20.19
N LEU A 69 -13.58 -12.22 19.01
CA LEU A 69 -14.29 -12.15 17.75
C LEU A 69 -14.97 -13.48 17.41
N ASN A 70 -16.09 -13.42 16.70
CA ASN A 70 -16.71 -14.62 16.16
C ASN A 70 -15.82 -15.18 15.02
N ALA A 71 -15.21 -16.34 15.27
CA ALA A 71 -14.24 -16.95 14.36
C ALA A 71 -14.79 -17.24 12.94
N SER A 72 -16.10 -17.47 12.81
CA SER A 72 -16.74 -17.80 11.53
C SER A 72 -17.28 -16.59 10.78
N GLU A 73 -17.70 -15.54 11.50
CA GLU A 73 -18.46 -14.41 10.94
C GLU A 73 -17.70 -13.09 10.94
N CYS A 74 -16.56 -12.99 11.65
CA CYS A 74 -15.85 -11.70 11.81
C CYS A 74 -15.52 -11.04 10.47
N VAL A 75 -15.11 -11.82 9.46
CA VAL A 75 -14.79 -11.29 8.12
C VAL A 75 -16.05 -10.71 7.45
N ALA A 76 -17.16 -11.45 7.46
CA ALA A 76 -18.41 -10.97 6.88
C ALA A 76 -18.94 -9.73 7.60
N ARG A 77 -18.82 -9.67 8.94
CA ARG A 77 -19.17 -8.50 9.73
C ARG A 77 -18.29 -7.30 9.41
N GLY A 78 -16.98 -7.52 9.25
CA GLY A 78 -16.03 -6.48 8.82
C GLY A 78 -16.37 -5.93 7.44
N CYS A 79 -16.68 -6.79 6.47
CA CYS A 79 -17.13 -6.39 5.14
C CYS A 79 -18.43 -5.57 5.18
N ALA A 80 -19.39 -5.97 6.00
CA ALA A 80 -20.64 -5.23 6.16
C ALA A 80 -20.40 -3.83 6.76
N LEU A 81 -19.50 -3.73 7.75
CA LEU A 81 -19.12 -2.45 8.36
C LEU A 81 -18.44 -1.53 7.34
N GLN A 82 -17.48 -2.07 6.57
CA GLN A 82 -16.80 -1.33 5.51
C GLN A 82 -17.77 -0.87 4.43
N GLY A 83 -18.71 -1.74 4.02
CA GLY A 83 -19.78 -1.37 3.09
C GLY A 83 -20.66 -0.24 3.61
N ALA A 84 -21.00 -0.24 4.89
CA ALA A 84 -21.77 0.84 5.52
C ALA A 84 -20.97 2.16 5.57
N MET A 85 -19.66 2.12 5.83
CA MET A 85 -18.81 3.31 5.81
C MET A 85 -18.72 3.96 4.43
N LEU A 86 -18.66 3.15 3.37
CA LEU A 86 -18.59 3.62 1.99
C LEU A 86 -19.95 4.06 1.43
N SER A 87 -21.06 3.74 2.10
CA SER A 87 -22.40 4.06 1.65
C SER A 87 -22.84 5.44 2.13
N PRO A 88 -23.36 6.32 1.25
CA PRO A 88 -23.89 7.61 1.65
C PRO A 88 -25.21 7.51 2.45
N GLN A 89 -25.82 6.33 2.48
CA GLN A 89 -27.11 6.10 3.17
C GLN A 89 -26.96 5.82 4.66
N PHE A 90 -25.78 5.34 5.09
CA PHE A 90 -25.53 4.98 6.47
C PHE A 90 -24.58 5.96 7.13
N ARG A 91 -24.97 6.44 8.31
CA ARG A 91 -24.07 7.21 9.17
C ARG A 91 -23.51 6.29 10.23
N VAL A 92 -22.27 5.88 10.06
CA VAL A 92 -21.54 5.03 11.00
C VAL A 92 -20.37 5.81 11.61
N ARG A 93 -19.78 5.26 12.66
CA ARG A 93 -18.55 5.80 13.23
C ARG A 93 -17.44 5.69 12.19
N ASP A 94 -16.68 6.77 12.03
CA ASP A 94 -15.54 6.80 11.13
C ASP A 94 -14.40 5.92 11.67
N PHE A 95 -13.85 5.08 10.80
CA PHE A 95 -12.64 4.30 11.04
C PHE A 95 -11.67 4.61 9.91
N GLU A 96 -10.43 4.86 10.27
CA GLU A 96 -9.35 4.95 9.30
C GLU A 96 -8.78 3.54 9.06
N VAL A 97 -8.67 3.18 7.78
CA VAL A 97 -8.03 1.94 7.36
C VAL A 97 -6.71 2.29 6.70
N VAL A 98 -5.62 1.91 7.33
CA VAL A 98 -4.28 1.98 6.76
C VAL A 98 -3.83 0.56 6.48
N ASP A 99 -3.69 0.23 5.21
CA ASP A 99 -3.23 -1.07 4.73
C ASP A 99 -1.84 -0.93 4.12
N SER A 100 -1.20 -2.02 3.74
CA SER A 100 0.09 -2.02 3.08
C SER A 100 0.02 -2.71 1.71
N PHE A 101 0.78 -2.17 0.75
CA PHE A 101 0.91 -2.77 -0.57
C PHE A 101 2.25 -3.52 -0.68
N PRO A 102 2.23 -4.86 -0.85
CA PRO A 102 3.45 -5.66 -0.71
C PRO A 102 4.42 -5.58 -1.90
N PHE A 103 3.99 -4.97 -3.01
CA PHE A 103 4.78 -4.95 -4.23
C PHE A 103 5.34 -3.55 -4.50
N PRO A 104 6.67 -3.39 -4.65
CA PRO A 104 7.24 -2.11 -5.01
C PRO A 104 6.92 -1.75 -6.45
N VAL A 105 6.63 -0.46 -6.69
CA VAL A 105 6.24 0.07 -8.00
C VAL A 105 7.19 1.17 -8.43
N SER A 106 7.73 1.02 -9.64
CA SER A 106 8.53 2.05 -10.30
C SER A 106 7.82 2.63 -11.51
N PHE A 107 8.23 3.86 -11.83
CA PHE A 107 7.84 4.57 -13.03
C PHE A 107 9.05 4.81 -13.90
N SER A 108 8.90 4.54 -15.19
CA SER A 108 9.92 4.83 -16.19
C SER A 108 9.38 5.79 -17.24
N TRP A 109 10.27 6.63 -17.75
CA TRP A 109 9.98 7.61 -18.80
C TRP A 109 11.22 7.90 -19.63
N GLN A 110 11.03 8.37 -20.84
CA GLN A 110 12.12 8.82 -21.69
C GLN A 110 12.52 10.25 -21.32
N ALA A 111 13.79 10.48 -21.01
CA ALA A 111 14.37 11.81 -20.83
C ALA A 111 14.56 12.52 -22.18
N ASP A 112 14.76 13.85 -22.18
CA ASP A 112 14.93 14.66 -23.40
C ASP A 112 16.11 14.20 -24.28
N GLY A 113 17.11 13.54 -23.70
CA GLY A 113 18.26 12.95 -24.42
C GLY A 113 18.02 11.54 -24.97
N GLY A 114 16.79 11.01 -24.88
CA GLY A 114 16.45 9.65 -25.33
C GLY A 114 16.77 8.56 -24.30
N GLU A 115 17.41 8.90 -23.19
CA GLU A 115 17.69 7.98 -22.10
C GLU A 115 16.40 7.61 -21.35
N VAL A 116 16.23 6.32 -21.03
CA VAL A 116 15.12 5.85 -20.17
C VAL A 116 15.52 6.01 -18.71
N LYS A 117 14.79 6.84 -17.99
CA LYS A 117 14.90 6.98 -16.53
C LYS A 117 13.88 6.10 -15.85
N ASP A 118 14.27 5.55 -14.71
CA ASP A 118 13.44 4.68 -13.87
C ASP A 118 13.54 5.16 -12.41
N MET A 119 12.40 5.23 -11.72
CA MET A 119 12.35 5.62 -10.32
C MET A 119 11.35 4.76 -9.57
N GLU A 120 11.79 4.10 -8.50
CA GLU A 120 10.89 3.45 -7.56
C GLU A 120 10.14 4.52 -6.77
N LEU A 121 8.81 4.56 -6.97
CA LEU A 121 7.96 5.58 -6.37
C LEU A 121 7.26 5.05 -5.12
N PHE A 122 6.81 3.81 -5.14
CA PHE A 122 6.20 3.15 -4.00
C PHE A 122 7.08 1.96 -3.61
N GLU A 123 7.62 2.01 -2.41
CA GLU A 123 8.48 0.97 -1.85
C GLU A 123 7.66 -0.27 -1.47
N ARG A 124 8.34 -1.38 -1.21
CA ARG A 124 7.68 -2.56 -0.67
C ARG A 124 7.00 -2.25 0.67
N ASN A 125 5.79 -2.76 0.87
CA ASN A 125 4.94 -2.50 2.04
C ASN A 125 4.58 -1.01 2.23
N ASN A 126 4.54 -0.24 1.13
CA ASN A 126 4.08 1.14 1.18
C ASN A 126 2.66 1.22 1.74
N ALA A 127 2.44 2.11 2.71
CA ALA A 127 1.12 2.34 3.26
C ALA A 127 0.15 2.82 2.18
N VAL A 128 -1.09 2.30 2.16
CA VAL A 128 -2.14 2.70 1.23
C VAL A 128 -3.37 3.20 1.99
N PRO A 129 -4.05 4.25 1.47
CA PRO A 129 -3.79 4.93 0.21
C PRO A 129 -2.57 5.86 0.29
N SER A 130 -1.84 5.99 -0.81
CA SER A 130 -0.68 6.87 -0.89
C SER A 130 -0.67 7.67 -2.18
N SER A 131 -0.31 8.95 -2.10
CA SER A 131 -0.14 9.80 -3.27
C SER A 131 1.24 10.43 -3.25
N LYS A 132 1.93 10.39 -4.38
CA LYS A 132 3.25 11.00 -4.54
C LYS A 132 3.25 11.95 -5.73
N MET A 133 4.10 12.97 -5.68
CA MET A 133 4.23 13.99 -6.70
C MET A 133 5.55 13.83 -7.42
N MET A 134 5.50 13.72 -8.74
CA MET A 134 6.67 13.75 -9.61
C MET A 134 6.74 15.11 -10.32
N THR A 135 7.93 15.69 -10.43
CA THR A 135 8.14 16.96 -11.13
C THR A 135 8.93 16.72 -12.40
N PHE A 136 8.42 17.25 -13.50
CA PHE A 136 9.03 17.17 -14.82
C PHE A 136 9.17 18.57 -15.43
N PHE A 137 10.15 18.72 -16.31
CA PHE A 137 10.33 19.92 -17.15
C PHE A 137 10.23 19.46 -18.60
N ARG A 138 9.12 19.79 -19.26
CA ARG A 138 8.79 19.30 -20.61
C ARG A 138 8.10 20.36 -21.45
N ASN A 139 8.28 20.22 -22.76
CA ASN A 139 7.57 21.01 -23.76
C ASN A 139 6.69 20.14 -24.68
N GLU A 140 6.87 18.82 -24.66
CA GLU A 140 6.13 17.85 -25.46
C GLU A 140 5.48 16.77 -24.60
N THR A 141 4.41 16.19 -25.11
CA THR A 141 3.74 15.04 -24.49
C THR A 141 4.72 13.89 -24.29
N PHE A 142 4.64 13.24 -23.14
CA PHE A 142 5.48 12.09 -22.81
C PHE A 142 4.67 11.01 -22.11
N THR A 143 5.20 9.80 -22.12
CA THR A 143 4.56 8.62 -21.54
C THR A 143 5.27 8.21 -20.26
N LEU A 144 4.50 7.96 -19.20
CA LEU A 144 4.92 7.32 -17.98
C LEU A 144 4.51 5.85 -18.01
N GLN A 145 5.47 4.95 -17.84
CA GLN A 145 5.19 3.52 -17.73
C GLN A 145 5.33 3.08 -16.29
N ALA A 146 4.26 2.50 -15.72
CA ALA A 146 4.27 1.92 -14.38
C ALA A 146 4.53 0.43 -14.47
N LYS A 147 5.44 -0.06 -13.61
CA LYS A 147 5.80 -1.49 -13.53
C LYS A 147 6.12 -1.88 -12.09
N TYR A 148 5.99 -3.17 -11.80
CA TYR A 148 6.52 -3.74 -10.56
C TYR A 148 8.04 -3.81 -10.61
N THR A 149 8.70 -3.26 -9.59
CA THR A 149 10.18 -3.20 -9.53
C THR A 149 10.81 -4.56 -9.34
N THR A 150 10.15 -5.43 -8.55
CA THR A 150 10.69 -6.74 -8.16
C THR A 150 9.79 -7.88 -8.62
N PRO A 151 10.00 -8.43 -9.83
CA PRO A 151 9.15 -9.49 -10.39
C PRO A 151 9.10 -10.76 -9.54
N THR A 152 10.15 -11.05 -8.78
CA THR A 152 10.23 -12.27 -7.93
C THR A 152 9.25 -12.27 -6.76
N LEU A 153 8.70 -11.11 -6.40
CA LEU A 153 7.68 -11.01 -5.36
C LEU A 153 6.26 -11.27 -5.90
N LEU A 154 6.09 -11.22 -7.22
CA LEU A 154 4.78 -11.41 -7.84
C LEU A 154 4.40 -12.90 -7.87
N PRO A 155 3.08 -13.19 -7.90
CA PRO A 155 2.62 -14.53 -8.16
C PRO A 155 3.15 -15.07 -9.51
N PRO A 156 3.30 -16.38 -9.66
CA PRO A 156 3.70 -16.98 -10.92
C PRO A 156 2.79 -16.53 -12.08
N ASN A 157 3.40 -16.18 -13.21
CA ASN A 157 2.72 -15.69 -14.42
C ASN A 157 2.03 -14.33 -14.30
N ALA A 158 2.27 -13.55 -13.23
CA ALA A 158 1.78 -12.18 -13.17
C ALA A 158 2.55 -11.27 -14.14
N MET A 159 1.83 -10.35 -14.78
CA MET A 159 2.45 -9.34 -15.63
C MET A 159 3.23 -8.34 -14.78
N THR A 160 4.45 -8.00 -15.20
CA THR A 160 5.28 -7.01 -14.52
C THR A 160 4.88 -5.58 -14.85
N GLN A 161 4.33 -5.35 -16.04
CA GLN A 161 3.83 -4.05 -16.45
C GLN A 161 2.44 -3.80 -15.88
N ILE A 162 2.26 -2.65 -15.21
CA ILE A 162 1.00 -2.21 -14.61
C ILE A 162 0.19 -1.41 -15.63
N GLY A 163 0.80 -0.43 -16.28
CA GLY A 163 0.14 0.42 -17.24
C GLY A 163 1.03 1.48 -17.85
N SER A 164 0.46 2.21 -18.80
CA SER A 164 1.10 3.31 -19.51
C SER A 164 0.18 4.52 -19.45
N PHE A 165 0.72 5.71 -19.16
CA PHE A 165 -0.03 6.94 -18.97
C PHE A 165 0.60 8.05 -19.80
N ASP A 166 -0.16 8.62 -20.71
CA ASP A 166 0.28 9.76 -21.52
C ASP A 166 -0.02 11.06 -20.78
N VAL A 167 1.01 11.88 -20.63
CA VAL A 167 0.93 13.20 -19.98
C VAL A 167 1.01 14.29 -21.04
N GLY A 168 -0.11 14.95 -21.29
CA GLY A 168 -0.25 16.02 -22.30
C GLY A 168 -1.71 16.31 -22.64
N PRO A 169 -1.98 17.33 -23.48
CA PRO A 169 -1.03 18.28 -24.08
C PRO A 169 -0.39 19.21 -23.04
N ILE A 170 0.86 19.61 -23.28
CA ILE A 170 1.59 20.51 -22.40
C ILE A 170 1.43 21.94 -22.91
N PRO A 171 0.95 22.89 -22.08
CA PRO A 171 0.88 24.29 -22.49
C PRO A 171 2.27 24.88 -22.69
N SER A 172 2.43 25.75 -23.68
CA SER A 172 3.65 26.50 -23.86
C SER A 172 3.82 27.49 -22.70
N THR A 173 5.05 27.64 -22.24
CA THR A 173 5.42 28.58 -21.18
C THR A 173 6.37 29.65 -21.73
N ASN A 174 6.43 30.78 -21.06
CA ASN A 174 7.38 31.87 -21.36
C ASN A 174 8.73 31.70 -20.60
N SER A 175 9.02 30.49 -20.07
CA SER A 175 10.29 30.25 -19.40
C SER A 175 11.46 30.29 -20.38
N ASP A 176 12.63 30.77 -19.93
CA ASP A 176 13.84 30.94 -20.75
C ASP A 176 14.29 29.63 -21.41
N ASP A 177 14.02 28.48 -20.77
CA ASP A 177 14.34 27.13 -21.26
C ASP A 177 13.29 26.55 -22.22
N GLY A 178 12.16 27.25 -22.47
CA GLY A 178 11.04 26.76 -23.26
C GLY A 178 10.37 25.51 -22.74
N LYS A 179 10.59 25.15 -21.45
CA LYS A 179 10.03 23.96 -20.80
C LYS A 179 9.06 24.35 -19.69
N THR A 180 7.93 23.70 -19.68
CA THR A 180 6.92 23.88 -18.63
C THR A 180 7.24 22.96 -17.45
N LYS A 181 7.22 23.53 -16.26
CA LYS A 181 7.29 22.77 -15.01
C LYS A 181 5.96 22.05 -14.78
N LEU A 182 5.99 20.74 -14.75
CA LEU A 182 4.81 19.90 -14.57
C LEU A 182 4.88 19.18 -13.24
N LYS A 183 3.80 19.22 -12.49
CA LYS A 183 3.59 18.37 -11.29
C LYS A 183 2.59 17.28 -11.63
N VAL A 184 3.06 16.04 -11.64
CA VAL A 184 2.26 14.86 -11.95
C VAL A 184 1.97 14.12 -10.64
N LYS A 185 0.69 14.04 -10.28
CA LYS A 185 0.23 13.35 -9.07
C LYS A 185 -0.09 11.90 -9.40
N VAL A 186 0.62 11.00 -8.77
CA VAL A 186 0.43 9.55 -8.87
C VAL A 186 -0.17 9.03 -7.58
N ARG A 187 -1.13 8.13 -7.69
CA ARG A 187 -1.81 7.52 -6.55
C ARG A 187 -1.76 6.00 -6.60
N LEU A 188 -1.48 5.44 -5.46
CA LEU A 188 -1.73 4.04 -5.13
C LEU A 188 -2.91 4.00 -4.15
N ASN A 189 -4.03 3.45 -4.61
CA ASN A 189 -5.27 3.47 -3.82
C ASN A 189 -5.37 2.26 -2.85
N LEU A 190 -6.41 2.23 -2.01
CA LEU A 190 -6.67 1.13 -1.07
C LEU A 190 -6.81 -0.25 -1.71
N ASN A 191 -7.15 -0.29 -3.01
CA ASN A 191 -7.31 -1.56 -3.74
C ASN A 191 -6.01 -2.00 -4.44
N GLY A 192 -4.89 -1.30 -4.20
CA GLY A 192 -3.61 -1.59 -4.85
C GLY A 192 -3.54 -1.15 -6.31
N LEU A 193 -4.47 -0.29 -6.78
CA LEU A 193 -4.44 0.23 -8.14
C LEU A 193 -3.59 1.49 -8.22
N VAL A 194 -2.71 1.50 -9.20
CA VAL A 194 -1.84 2.63 -9.53
C VAL A 194 -2.51 3.49 -10.61
N SER A 195 -2.58 4.79 -10.41
CA SER A 195 -3.15 5.73 -11.36
C SER A 195 -2.39 7.06 -11.37
N VAL A 196 -2.40 7.75 -12.50
CA VAL A 196 -2.02 9.16 -12.60
C VAL A 196 -3.30 9.96 -12.44
N GLU A 197 -3.42 10.69 -11.31
CA GLU A 197 -4.65 11.44 -10.99
C GLU A 197 -4.72 12.78 -11.71
N SER A 198 -3.59 13.48 -11.79
CA SER A 198 -3.51 14.80 -12.42
C SER A 198 -2.10 15.12 -12.88
N ALA A 199 -2.01 15.93 -13.91
CA ALA A 199 -0.81 16.63 -14.34
C ALA A 199 -1.13 18.12 -14.38
N GLN A 200 -0.36 18.94 -13.67
CA GLN A 200 -0.56 20.38 -13.56
C GLN A 200 0.68 21.12 -14.05
N ALA A 201 0.49 22.08 -14.94
CA ALA A 201 1.52 23.04 -15.28
C ALA A 201 1.63 24.07 -14.13
N VAL A 202 2.84 24.37 -13.73
CA VAL A 202 3.12 25.34 -12.67
C VAL A 202 3.95 26.46 -13.28
N GLU A 203 3.41 27.67 -13.23
CA GLU A 203 4.10 28.88 -13.60
C GLU A 203 4.50 29.62 -12.31
N GLU A 204 5.76 29.97 -12.18
CA GLU A 204 6.23 30.79 -11.07
C GLU A 204 6.10 32.25 -11.47
N ILE A 205 5.19 32.98 -10.81
CA ILE A 205 4.99 34.42 -11.03
C ILE A 205 5.70 35.14 -9.87
N GLU A 206 6.71 35.95 -10.18
CA GLU A 206 7.27 36.88 -9.21
C GLU A 206 6.29 38.05 -9.04
N GLU A 207 5.60 38.10 -7.91
CA GLU A 207 4.76 39.24 -7.53
C GLU A 207 5.62 40.24 -6.76
N GLU A 208 5.90 41.36 -7.38
CA GLU A 208 6.60 42.50 -6.74
C GLU A 208 5.68 43.07 -5.65
N VAL A 209 5.89 42.68 -4.41
CA VAL A 209 5.13 43.22 -3.28
C VAL A 209 5.53 44.67 -3.09
N ALA A 210 4.65 45.59 -3.43
CA ALA A 210 4.84 47.00 -3.20
C ALA A 210 5.17 47.24 -1.69
N PRO A 211 6.18 48.04 -1.37
CA PRO A 211 6.56 48.32 0.01
C PRO A 211 5.38 48.93 0.78
N ALA A 212 5.13 48.40 1.97
CA ALA A 212 4.08 48.90 2.85
C ALA A 212 4.28 50.41 3.09
N PRO A 213 3.21 51.23 3.05
CA PRO A 213 3.34 52.68 3.35
C PRO A 213 3.89 52.87 4.76
N ALA A 214 4.88 53.76 4.84
CA ALA A 214 5.49 54.13 6.11
C ALA A 214 4.44 54.66 7.10
N PRO A 215 4.53 54.33 8.41
CA PRO A 215 3.61 54.83 9.40
C PRO A 215 3.69 56.37 9.42
N ALA A 216 2.53 57.01 9.27
CA ALA A 216 2.44 58.47 9.41
C ALA A 216 2.76 58.83 10.90
N ASP A 217 3.81 59.59 11.07
CA ASP A 217 4.17 60.17 12.37
C ASP A 217 2.99 61.05 12.87
N ALA A 218 2.52 60.73 14.07
CA ALA A 218 1.61 61.57 14.86
C ALA A 218 2.38 62.32 15.94
#